data_2d9ddb6072235872fc7b7b8a2e901c4c
#
_entry.id   2d9ddb6072235872fc7b7b8a2e901c4c
#
_cell.length_a   1.000
_cell.length_b   1.000
_cell.length_c   1.000
_cell.angle_alpha   90.00
_cell.angle_beta   90.00
_cell.angle_gamma   90.00
#
_symmetry.space_group_name_H-M   'P 1'
#
loop_
_entity.id
_entity.type
_entity.pdbx_description
1 polymer ?
#
loop_
_entity_poly.entity_id
_entity_poly.type
_entity_poly.pdbx_seq_one_letter_code
_entity_poly.pdbx_strand_id
1 'polypeptide(L)'
;MAFKDVLLTLASYPEPTPVSVIDDAVSVAAALGAHLAAVSCEVHAEVRASLLGYVILDIPALIAREAAKSRENAKALLAAFEASADKSGVRHETIFEHCATASEAALLVDYARLRDLTIMAVPDSHDLGYAEEVIFESGRPTLILPTGPRSRPLRLDAICVAWDFSRTAARAVSDALPLLESARSVRVVTVTNEKPLDSRHSGRELAKNLARHGIEVVLDEIDAERKPIDEVLTSYVLSHGIDVLVMGAYGTPRWREFVLGGATRGLLSKPPVPILFSH
;
A
#
# COMPACT_ATOMS: atom_id res chain seq x y z
N MET A 1 9.23 -10.77 13.47
CA MET A 1 7.80 -11.05 13.85
C MET A 1 7.06 -11.46 12.58
N ALA A 2 6.21 -12.47 12.63
CA ALA A 2 5.39 -12.83 11.46
C ALA A 2 4.15 -11.94 11.40
N PHE A 3 3.70 -11.57 10.21
CA PHE A 3 2.38 -10.96 10.02
C PHE A 3 1.30 -11.99 10.32
N LYS A 4 0.50 -11.76 11.37
CA LYS A 4 -0.55 -12.69 11.83
C LYS A 4 -1.93 -12.12 11.71
N ASP A 5 -2.06 -10.82 11.75
CA ASP A 5 -3.32 -10.08 11.69
C ASP A 5 -3.18 -8.96 10.66
N VAL A 6 -3.89 -9.10 9.54
CA VAL A 6 -3.76 -8.24 8.36
C VAL A 6 -5.09 -7.54 8.10
N LEU A 7 -5.03 -6.26 7.78
CA LEU A 7 -6.17 -5.45 7.37
C LEU A 7 -6.21 -5.32 5.85
N LEU A 8 -7.36 -5.54 5.25
CA LEU A 8 -7.66 -5.15 3.87
C LEU A 8 -8.64 -3.97 3.88
N THR A 9 -8.27 -2.85 3.28
CA THR A 9 -9.19 -1.72 3.11
C THR A 9 -9.84 -1.77 1.74
N LEU A 10 -11.16 -1.66 1.69
CA LEU A 10 -11.97 -1.74 0.48
C LEU A 10 -12.73 -0.43 0.29
N ALA A 11 -12.25 0.41 -0.61
CA ALA A 11 -12.92 1.65 -0.99
C ALA A 11 -14.26 1.33 -1.68
N SER A 12 -15.32 1.97 -1.24
CA SER A 12 -16.67 1.84 -1.80
C SER A 12 -17.08 3.03 -2.68
N TYR A 13 -16.38 4.15 -2.52
CA TYR A 13 -16.67 5.43 -3.14
C TYR A 13 -15.37 6.22 -3.41
N PRO A 14 -15.28 7.05 -4.48
CA PRO A 14 -16.24 7.22 -5.58
C PRO A 14 -16.35 6.01 -6.51
N GLU A 15 -15.30 5.21 -6.62
CA GLU A 15 -15.24 3.96 -7.36
C GLU A 15 -14.87 2.80 -6.44
N PRO A 16 -15.55 1.65 -6.54
CA PRO A 16 -15.25 0.53 -5.69
C PRO A 16 -13.89 -0.10 -6.03
N THR A 17 -13.20 -0.61 -5.02
CA THR A 17 -11.99 -1.41 -5.18
C THR A 17 -12.25 -2.57 -6.15
N PRO A 18 -11.40 -2.80 -7.17
CA PRO A 18 -11.55 -3.93 -8.08
C PRO A 18 -11.51 -5.28 -7.36
N VAL A 19 -12.37 -6.22 -7.76
CA VAL A 19 -12.42 -7.55 -7.13
C VAL A 19 -11.09 -8.30 -7.23
N SER A 20 -10.30 -8.06 -8.29
CA SER A 20 -8.95 -8.63 -8.42
C SER A 20 -8.01 -8.27 -7.26
N VAL A 21 -8.18 -7.10 -6.66
CA VAL A 21 -7.42 -6.68 -5.47
C VAL A 21 -7.79 -7.54 -4.26
N ILE A 22 -9.05 -7.93 -4.14
CA ILE A 22 -9.53 -8.84 -3.09
C ILE A 22 -8.84 -10.19 -3.21
N ASP A 23 -8.83 -10.79 -4.41
CA ASP A 23 -8.19 -12.08 -4.66
C ASP A 23 -6.68 -12.03 -4.39
N ASP A 24 -6.03 -10.93 -4.75
CA ASP A 24 -4.63 -10.70 -4.47
C ASP A 24 -4.36 -10.59 -2.96
N ALA A 25 -5.17 -9.84 -2.23
CA ALA A 25 -5.02 -9.69 -0.77
C ALA A 25 -5.25 -11.02 -0.04
N VAL A 26 -6.25 -11.79 -0.45
CA VAL A 26 -6.50 -13.13 0.06
C VAL A 26 -5.31 -14.06 -0.22
N SER A 27 -4.71 -13.97 -1.41
CA SER A 27 -3.51 -14.73 -1.77
C SER A 27 -2.32 -14.37 -0.89
N VAL A 28 -2.12 -13.08 -0.59
CA VAL A 28 -1.09 -12.61 0.36
C VAL A 28 -1.34 -13.18 1.76
N ALA A 29 -2.56 -13.07 2.28
CA ALA A 29 -2.90 -13.57 3.60
C ALA A 29 -2.72 -15.09 3.70
N ALA A 30 -3.10 -15.84 2.65
CA ALA A 30 -2.88 -17.28 2.57
C ALA A 30 -1.39 -17.64 2.61
N ALA A 31 -0.56 -16.94 1.83
CA ALA A 31 0.89 -17.14 1.81
C ALA A 31 1.55 -16.85 3.17
N LEU A 32 1.02 -15.87 3.91
CA LEU A 32 1.50 -15.49 5.24
C LEU A 32 0.95 -16.39 6.36
N GLY A 33 -0.09 -17.18 6.09
CA GLY A 33 -0.83 -17.92 7.12
C GLY A 33 -1.47 -17.00 8.16
N ALA A 34 -1.91 -15.83 7.71
CA ALA A 34 -2.45 -14.75 8.53
C ALA A 34 -3.99 -14.79 8.58
N HIS A 35 -4.55 -14.15 9.62
CA HIS A 35 -5.94 -13.72 9.64
C HIS A 35 -6.09 -12.46 8.79
N LEU A 36 -7.19 -12.33 8.05
CA LEU A 36 -7.45 -11.18 7.18
C LEU A 36 -8.79 -10.52 7.55
N ALA A 37 -8.73 -9.31 8.08
CA ALA A 37 -9.90 -8.47 8.33
C ALA A 37 -10.12 -7.54 7.13
N ALA A 38 -11.31 -7.53 6.54
CA ALA A 38 -11.66 -6.57 5.50
C ALA A 38 -12.59 -5.48 6.04
N VAL A 39 -12.22 -4.23 5.86
CA VAL A 39 -13.03 -3.07 6.22
C VAL A 39 -13.52 -2.35 4.96
N SER A 40 -14.82 -2.05 4.92
CA SER A 40 -15.42 -1.18 3.92
C SER A 40 -16.45 -0.25 4.56
N CYS A 41 -16.52 0.97 4.06
CA CYS A 41 -17.37 2.01 4.62
C CYS A 41 -18.53 2.36 3.69
N GLU A 42 -19.69 2.65 4.27
CA GLU A 42 -20.68 3.49 3.63
C GLU A 42 -20.23 4.95 3.81
N VAL A 43 -19.81 5.58 2.72
CA VAL A 43 -19.28 6.94 2.73
C VAL A 43 -20.38 7.95 2.47
N HIS A 44 -20.52 8.91 3.36
CA HIS A 44 -21.44 10.04 3.21
C HIS A 44 -20.69 11.27 2.73
N ALA A 45 -21.01 11.75 1.52
CA ALA A 45 -20.44 12.98 0.99
C ALA A 45 -20.95 14.19 1.77
N GLU A 46 -20.05 15.00 2.30
CA GLU A 46 -20.39 16.31 2.88
C GLU A 46 -20.30 17.37 1.79
N VAL A 47 -21.44 17.85 1.31
CA VAL A 47 -21.48 18.96 0.36
C VAL A 47 -21.69 20.27 1.10
N ARG A 48 -20.66 21.10 1.16
CA ARG A 48 -20.79 22.51 1.57
C ARG A 48 -21.39 23.31 0.43
N ALA A 49 -22.72 23.30 0.30
CA ALA A 49 -23.39 24.07 -0.73
C ALA A 49 -23.87 25.42 -0.18
N SER A 50 -23.85 26.45 -1.04
CA SER A 50 -24.56 27.73 -0.74
C SER A 50 -26.07 27.53 -0.78
N LEU A 51 -26.82 28.36 -0.04
CA LEU A 51 -28.28 28.31 -0.01
C LEU A 51 -28.95 28.33 -1.40
N LEU A 52 -28.35 28.97 -2.40
CA LEU A 52 -28.79 28.97 -3.80
C LEU A 52 -28.57 27.63 -4.51
N GLY A 53 -27.53 26.91 -4.19
CA GLY A 53 -27.28 25.59 -4.75
C GLY A 53 -28.28 24.52 -4.28
N TYR A 54 -28.81 24.65 -3.05
CA TYR A 54 -29.83 23.74 -2.52
C TYR A 54 -31.18 23.83 -3.25
N VAL A 55 -31.49 24.98 -3.86
CA VAL A 55 -32.79 25.20 -4.50
C VAL A 55 -32.79 24.79 -5.98
N ILE A 56 -31.65 24.87 -6.65
CA ILE A 56 -31.54 24.61 -8.11
C ILE A 56 -31.18 23.16 -8.41
N LEU A 57 -30.36 22.54 -7.54
CA LEU A 57 -29.96 21.13 -7.63
C LEU A 57 -30.51 20.44 -6.39
N ASP A 58 -31.28 19.38 -6.52
CA ASP A 58 -31.73 18.57 -5.37
C ASP A 58 -30.54 17.86 -4.71
N ILE A 59 -29.69 18.68 -4.07
CA ILE A 59 -28.46 18.24 -3.41
C ILE A 59 -28.74 17.15 -2.36
N PRO A 60 -29.80 17.25 -1.52
CA PRO A 60 -30.13 16.16 -0.60
C PRO A 60 -30.39 14.83 -1.29
N ALA A 61 -31.12 14.81 -2.40
CA ALA A 61 -31.38 13.60 -3.15
C ALA A 61 -30.11 13.03 -3.81
N LEU A 62 -29.22 13.91 -4.30
CA LEU A 62 -27.92 13.50 -4.84
C LEU A 62 -27.05 12.87 -3.74
N ILE A 63 -26.93 13.49 -2.57
CA ILE A 63 -26.16 12.94 -1.43
C ILE A 63 -26.73 11.58 -1.01
N ALA A 64 -28.04 11.47 -0.87
CA ALA A 64 -28.69 10.23 -0.50
C ALA A 64 -28.43 9.11 -1.53
N ARG A 65 -28.45 9.44 -2.82
CA ARG A 65 -28.17 8.50 -3.90
C ARG A 65 -26.71 8.02 -3.89
N GLU A 66 -25.74 8.93 -3.71
CA GLU A 66 -24.33 8.57 -3.64
C GLU A 66 -24.02 7.73 -2.39
N ALA A 67 -24.62 8.05 -1.24
CA ALA A 67 -24.50 7.23 -0.03
C ALA A 67 -25.11 5.83 -0.21
N ALA A 68 -26.27 5.74 -0.87
CA ALA A 68 -26.88 4.43 -1.19
C ALA A 68 -25.97 3.59 -2.12
N LYS A 69 -25.39 4.21 -3.16
CA LYS A 69 -24.43 3.56 -4.05
C LYS A 69 -23.20 3.07 -3.29
N SER A 70 -22.63 3.92 -2.42
CA SER A 70 -21.49 3.54 -1.58
C SER A 70 -21.83 2.35 -0.68
N ARG A 71 -23.01 2.36 -0.04
CA ARG A 71 -23.50 1.24 0.78
C ARG A 71 -23.62 -0.06 -0.01
N GLU A 72 -24.19 -0.02 -1.22
CA GLU A 72 -24.31 -1.19 -2.08
C GLU A 72 -22.92 -1.73 -2.48
N ASN A 73 -22.02 -0.85 -2.88
CA ASN A 73 -20.65 -1.20 -3.22
C ASN A 73 -19.93 -1.84 -2.02
N ALA A 74 -20.00 -1.23 -0.83
CA ALA A 74 -19.35 -1.74 0.37
C ALA A 74 -19.84 -3.16 0.71
N LYS A 75 -21.15 -3.39 0.67
CA LYS A 75 -21.73 -4.73 0.92
C LYS A 75 -21.30 -5.74 -0.15
N ALA A 76 -21.29 -5.34 -1.42
CA ALA A 76 -20.86 -6.22 -2.51
C ALA A 76 -19.38 -6.60 -2.40
N LEU A 77 -18.52 -5.64 -2.01
CA LEU A 77 -17.10 -5.87 -1.78
C LEU A 77 -16.85 -6.82 -0.61
N LEU A 78 -17.53 -6.62 0.51
CA LEU A 78 -17.40 -7.52 1.68
C LEU A 78 -17.91 -8.93 1.35
N ALA A 79 -19.01 -9.08 0.62
CA ALA A 79 -19.51 -10.38 0.18
C ALA A 79 -18.54 -11.08 -0.79
N ALA A 80 -17.93 -10.33 -1.72
CA ALA A 80 -16.90 -10.85 -2.62
C ALA A 80 -15.65 -11.29 -1.86
N PHE A 81 -15.26 -10.54 -0.84
CA PHE A 81 -14.16 -10.87 0.05
C PHE A 81 -14.42 -12.17 0.81
N GLU A 82 -15.58 -12.32 1.47
CA GLU A 82 -15.96 -13.54 2.19
C GLU A 82 -15.90 -14.77 1.27
N ALA A 83 -16.48 -14.65 0.07
CA ALA A 83 -16.48 -15.75 -0.90
C ALA A 83 -15.05 -16.13 -1.36
N SER A 84 -14.15 -15.16 -1.56
CA SER A 84 -12.76 -15.41 -1.94
C SER A 84 -11.95 -16.01 -0.78
N ALA A 85 -12.13 -15.50 0.43
CA ALA A 85 -11.44 -15.97 1.63
C ALA A 85 -11.88 -17.40 2.01
N ASP A 86 -13.18 -17.71 1.97
CA ASP A 86 -13.73 -19.04 2.20
C ASP A 86 -13.17 -20.06 1.20
N LYS A 87 -13.18 -19.70 -0.09
CA LYS A 87 -12.64 -20.55 -1.16
C LYS A 87 -11.16 -20.88 -0.94
N SER A 88 -10.41 -19.93 -0.36
CA SER A 88 -8.97 -20.05 -0.14
C SER A 88 -8.63 -20.61 1.26
N GLY A 89 -9.62 -20.84 2.11
CA GLY A 89 -9.44 -21.33 3.48
C GLY A 89 -8.73 -20.32 4.39
N VAL A 90 -8.79 -19.03 4.09
CA VAL A 90 -8.20 -17.96 4.89
C VAL A 90 -9.14 -17.62 6.05
N ARG A 91 -8.61 -17.58 7.28
CA ARG A 91 -9.38 -17.09 8.44
C ARG A 91 -9.61 -15.61 8.26
N HIS A 92 -10.87 -15.18 8.37
CA HIS A 92 -11.22 -13.80 8.04
C HIS A 92 -12.36 -13.26 8.90
N GLU A 93 -12.52 -11.94 8.85
CA GLU A 93 -13.68 -11.21 9.37
C GLU A 93 -14.01 -10.04 8.43
N THR A 94 -15.27 -9.59 8.45
CA THR A 94 -15.73 -8.42 7.72
C THR A 94 -16.13 -7.32 8.70
N ILE A 95 -15.78 -6.07 8.34
CA ILE A 95 -16.08 -4.87 9.12
C ILE A 95 -16.81 -3.90 8.20
N PHE A 96 -18.05 -3.59 8.53
CA PHE A 96 -18.86 -2.60 7.82
C PHE A 96 -19.01 -1.36 8.69
N GLU A 97 -18.55 -0.21 8.17
CA GLU A 97 -18.54 1.04 8.89
C GLU A 97 -19.36 2.12 8.16
N HIS A 98 -19.63 3.20 8.87
CA HIS A 98 -20.26 4.41 8.36
C HIS A 98 -19.32 5.59 8.61
N CYS A 99 -18.96 6.34 7.59
CA CYS A 99 -18.08 7.48 7.75
C CYS A 99 -18.47 8.64 6.81
N ALA A 100 -18.09 9.86 7.20
CA ALA A 100 -18.05 10.97 6.27
C ALA A 100 -16.77 10.88 5.42
N THR A 101 -16.79 11.38 4.20
CA THR A 101 -15.60 11.43 3.32
C THR A 101 -14.39 12.04 4.04
N ALA A 102 -14.60 13.08 4.83
CA ALA A 102 -13.52 13.75 5.56
C ALA A 102 -12.91 12.94 6.71
N SER A 103 -13.58 11.89 7.19
CA SER A 103 -13.12 11.04 8.31
C SER A 103 -12.73 9.62 7.91
N GLU A 104 -12.86 9.27 6.64
CA GLU A 104 -12.57 7.92 6.14
C GLU A 104 -11.11 7.52 6.42
N ALA A 105 -10.17 8.38 6.07
CA ALA A 105 -8.74 8.10 6.28
C ALA A 105 -8.40 7.90 7.76
N ALA A 106 -8.92 8.75 8.65
CA ALA A 106 -8.71 8.62 10.10
C ALA A 106 -9.27 7.29 10.64
N LEU A 107 -10.46 6.88 10.18
CA LEU A 107 -11.04 5.58 10.53
C LEU A 107 -10.14 4.41 10.10
N LEU A 108 -9.64 4.45 8.86
CA LEU A 108 -8.74 3.41 8.36
C LEU A 108 -7.43 3.38 9.13
N VAL A 109 -6.88 4.53 9.52
CA VAL A 109 -5.69 4.64 10.38
C VAL A 109 -5.92 3.97 11.73
N ASP A 110 -7.07 4.16 12.36
CA ASP A 110 -7.38 3.55 13.65
C ASP A 110 -7.43 2.01 13.55
N TYR A 111 -8.01 1.45 12.49
CA TYR A 111 -7.96 0.02 12.23
C TYR A 111 -6.55 -0.48 11.92
N ALA A 112 -5.80 0.26 11.11
CA ALA A 112 -4.44 -0.10 10.71
C ALA A 112 -3.46 -0.16 11.90
N ARG A 113 -3.61 0.72 12.90
CA ARG A 113 -2.80 0.71 14.14
C ARG A 113 -2.91 -0.60 14.90
N LEU A 114 -4.05 -1.27 14.82
CA LEU A 114 -4.36 -2.50 15.55
C LEU A 114 -3.91 -3.76 14.82
N ARG A 115 -3.36 -3.65 13.61
CA ARG A 115 -2.98 -4.77 12.76
C ARG A 115 -1.48 -4.79 12.48
N ASP A 116 -0.96 -5.93 12.03
CA ASP A 116 0.48 -6.08 11.72
C ASP A 116 0.85 -5.48 10.35
N LEU A 117 -0.10 -5.54 9.41
CA LEU A 117 0.06 -5.10 8.03
C LEU A 117 -1.29 -4.59 7.52
N THR A 118 -1.29 -3.48 6.79
CA THR A 118 -2.45 -3.04 6.02
C THR A 118 -2.23 -3.32 4.54
N ILE A 119 -3.21 -3.92 3.87
CA ILE A 119 -3.25 -4.09 2.41
C ILE A 119 -4.30 -3.13 1.86
N MET A 120 -3.94 -2.37 0.85
CA MET A 120 -4.85 -1.46 0.18
C MET A 120 -4.49 -1.27 -1.29
N ALA A 121 -5.44 -0.77 -2.06
CA ALA A 121 -5.20 -0.31 -3.42
C ALA A 121 -5.71 1.12 -3.55
N VAL A 122 -5.06 1.88 -4.41
CA VAL A 122 -5.46 3.25 -4.72
C VAL A 122 -6.00 3.26 -6.14
N PRO A 123 -7.33 3.31 -6.35
CA PRO A 123 -7.90 3.48 -7.68
C PRO A 123 -7.53 4.84 -8.28
N ASP A 124 -7.41 4.92 -9.62
CA ASP A 124 -6.97 6.13 -10.33
C ASP A 124 -7.82 7.38 -10.04
N SER A 125 -9.09 7.17 -9.67
CA SER A 125 -10.04 8.25 -9.33
C SER A 125 -9.93 8.76 -7.88
N HIS A 126 -9.12 8.12 -7.03
CA HIS A 126 -8.99 8.49 -5.63
C HIS A 126 -7.87 9.49 -5.40
N ASP A 127 -8.08 10.36 -4.41
CA ASP A 127 -6.99 11.15 -3.85
C ASP A 127 -6.01 10.24 -3.12
N LEU A 128 -4.71 10.41 -3.41
CA LEU A 128 -3.65 9.67 -2.72
C LEU A 128 -3.62 9.96 -1.21
N GLY A 129 -4.21 11.07 -0.78
CA GLY A 129 -4.15 11.56 0.59
C GLY A 129 -4.59 10.53 1.63
N TYR A 130 -5.63 9.73 1.34
CA TYR A 130 -6.08 8.71 2.30
C TYR A 130 -5.06 7.57 2.47
N ALA A 131 -4.38 7.16 1.40
CA ALA A 131 -3.34 6.14 1.48
C ALA A 131 -2.08 6.70 2.16
N GLU A 132 -1.73 7.93 1.86
CA GLU A 132 -0.65 8.65 2.53
C GLU A 132 -0.90 8.74 4.03
N GLU A 133 -2.11 9.09 4.46
CA GLU A 133 -2.47 9.18 5.87
C GLU A 133 -2.32 7.83 6.59
N VAL A 134 -2.77 6.73 5.97
CA VAL A 134 -2.57 5.38 6.52
C VAL A 134 -1.08 5.04 6.65
N ILE A 135 -0.26 5.32 5.63
CA ILE A 135 1.17 5.05 5.63
C ILE A 135 1.88 5.85 6.73
N PHE A 136 1.51 7.12 6.93
CA PHE A 136 2.16 8.01 7.90
C PHE A 136 1.70 7.82 9.32
N GLU A 137 0.39 7.68 9.53
CA GLU A 137 -0.20 7.81 10.86
C GLU A 137 -0.48 6.47 11.53
N SER A 138 -0.47 5.36 10.79
CA SER A 138 -0.73 4.04 11.37
C SER A 138 0.44 3.51 12.22
N GLY A 139 1.69 3.89 11.89
CA GLY A 139 2.91 3.32 12.48
C GLY A 139 3.12 1.85 12.13
N ARG A 140 2.44 1.36 11.09
CA ARG A 140 2.48 -0.02 10.60
C ARG A 140 2.80 -0.03 9.11
N PRO A 141 3.43 -1.12 8.60
CA PRO A 141 3.68 -1.24 7.16
C PRO A 141 2.38 -1.32 6.37
N THR A 142 2.39 -0.74 5.17
CA THR A 142 1.25 -0.76 4.25
C THR A 142 1.68 -1.35 2.92
N LEU A 143 1.00 -2.41 2.47
CA LEU A 143 1.20 -3.03 1.16
C LEU A 143 0.19 -2.45 0.18
N ILE A 144 0.67 -1.68 -0.78
CA ILE A 144 -0.14 -1.12 -1.86
C ILE A 144 -0.18 -2.11 -3.02
N LEU A 145 -1.38 -2.52 -3.41
CA LEU A 145 -1.59 -3.40 -4.56
C LEU A 145 -1.93 -2.59 -5.82
N PRO A 146 -1.38 -2.95 -6.98
CA PRO A 146 -1.81 -2.38 -8.26
C PRO A 146 -3.27 -2.71 -8.57
N THR A 147 -4.01 -1.77 -9.15
CA THR A 147 -5.40 -1.95 -9.59
C THR A 147 -5.52 -2.46 -11.03
N GLY A 148 -4.45 -2.33 -11.82
CA GLY A 148 -4.45 -2.71 -13.22
C GLY A 148 -4.45 -4.23 -13.47
N PRO A 149 -4.77 -4.66 -14.71
CA PRO A 149 -4.75 -6.07 -15.08
C PRO A 149 -3.32 -6.63 -14.97
N ARG A 150 -3.21 -7.83 -14.44
CA ARG A 150 -1.93 -8.53 -14.32
C ARG A 150 -1.82 -9.66 -15.31
N SER A 151 -0.62 -9.88 -15.83
CA SER A 151 -0.32 -11.00 -16.71
C SER A 151 -0.06 -12.31 -15.95
N ARG A 152 0.16 -12.25 -14.64
CA ARG A 152 0.46 -13.42 -13.78
C ARG A 152 -0.14 -13.25 -12.38
N PRO A 153 -0.45 -14.38 -11.69
CA PRO A 153 -0.90 -14.34 -10.29
C PRO A 153 0.13 -13.65 -9.38
N LEU A 154 -0.37 -13.05 -8.31
CA LEU A 154 0.47 -12.46 -7.27
C LEU A 154 1.37 -13.53 -6.64
N ARG A 155 2.65 -13.21 -6.49
CA ARG A 155 3.67 -14.00 -5.80
C ARG A 155 4.43 -13.12 -4.83
N LEU A 156 5.09 -13.76 -3.89
CA LEU A 156 5.97 -13.12 -2.90
C LEU A 156 7.38 -13.76 -2.95
N ASP A 157 7.76 -14.28 -4.12
CA ASP A 157 8.99 -15.07 -4.29
C ASP A 157 10.22 -14.19 -4.53
N ALA A 158 10.07 -13.12 -5.32
CA ALA A 158 11.16 -12.23 -5.70
C ALA A 158 10.93 -10.84 -5.10
N ILE A 159 11.71 -10.47 -4.09
CA ILE A 159 11.55 -9.21 -3.37
C ILE A 159 12.73 -8.29 -3.62
N CYS A 160 12.43 -7.02 -3.91
CA CYS A 160 13.43 -5.97 -4.04
C CYS A 160 13.29 -4.96 -2.90
N VAL A 161 14.39 -4.62 -2.26
CA VAL A 161 14.48 -3.56 -1.26
C VAL A 161 15.14 -2.34 -1.91
N ALA A 162 14.43 -1.21 -1.99
CA ALA A 162 15.01 0.08 -2.35
C ALA A 162 15.72 0.67 -1.14
N TRP A 163 17.03 0.81 -1.22
CA TRP A 163 17.88 1.22 -0.11
C TRP A 163 18.58 2.55 -0.39
N ASP A 164 18.25 3.56 0.40
CA ASP A 164 18.85 4.90 0.35
C ASP A 164 19.52 5.33 1.66
N PHE A 165 19.72 4.39 2.57
CA PHE A 165 20.27 4.59 3.91
C PHE A 165 19.47 5.57 4.79
N SER A 166 18.21 5.84 4.45
CA SER A 166 17.32 6.66 5.28
C SER A 166 16.77 5.88 6.48
N ARG A 167 16.26 6.62 7.47
CA ARG A 167 15.53 6.04 8.60
C ARG A 167 14.34 5.23 8.16
N THR A 168 13.60 5.73 7.17
CA THR A 168 12.40 5.06 6.64
C THR A 168 12.75 3.81 5.84
N ALA A 169 13.85 3.79 5.08
CA ALA A 169 14.35 2.58 4.44
C ALA A 169 14.76 1.52 5.46
N ALA A 170 15.45 1.93 6.54
CA ALA A 170 15.81 1.00 7.62
C ALA A 170 14.56 0.43 8.31
N ARG A 171 13.53 1.25 8.52
CA ARG A 171 12.24 0.81 9.05
C ARG A 171 11.57 -0.18 8.10
N ALA A 172 11.52 0.11 6.80
CA ALA A 172 10.91 -0.75 5.81
C ALA A 172 11.57 -2.14 5.74
N VAL A 173 12.91 -2.20 5.82
CA VAL A 173 13.63 -3.47 5.93
C VAL A 173 13.20 -4.26 7.16
N SER A 174 13.15 -3.61 8.33
CA SER A 174 12.75 -4.26 9.58
C SER A 174 11.32 -4.82 9.51
N ASP A 175 10.39 -4.03 8.99
CA ASP A 175 8.99 -4.42 8.86
C ASP A 175 8.79 -5.52 7.79
N ALA A 176 9.65 -5.54 6.76
CA ALA A 176 9.59 -6.54 5.69
C ALA A 176 10.25 -7.89 6.02
N LEU A 177 10.96 -8.02 7.13
CA LEU A 177 11.69 -9.26 7.48
C LEU A 177 10.83 -10.52 7.30
N PRO A 178 9.54 -10.58 7.70
CA PRO A 178 8.72 -11.77 7.50
C PRO A 178 8.53 -12.18 6.04
N LEU A 179 8.50 -11.19 5.13
CA LEU A 179 8.43 -11.43 3.69
C LEU A 179 9.80 -11.83 3.15
N LEU A 180 10.87 -11.15 3.56
CA LEU A 180 12.23 -11.39 3.11
C LEU A 180 12.73 -12.78 3.50
N GLU A 181 12.39 -13.27 4.71
CA GLU A 181 12.74 -14.61 5.21
C GLU A 181 12.05 -15.73 4.41
N SER A 182 10.88 -15.47 3.84
CA SER A 182 10.12 -16.45 3.05
C SER A 182 10.39 -16.36 1.54
N ALA A 183 11.04 -15.31 1.10
CA ALA A 183 11.33 -15.06 -0.32
C ALA A 183 12.36 -16.07 -0.88
N ARG A 184 12.20 -16.42 -2.16
CA ARG A 184 13.18 -17.23 -2.89
C ARG A 184 14.40 -16.44 -3.34
N SER A 185 14.20 -15.16 -3.61
CA SER A 185 15.28 -14.25 -4.00
C SER A 185 15.03 -12.85 -3.43
N VAL A 186 16.10 -12.26 -2.89
CA VAL A 186 16.07 -10.90 -2.37
C VAL A 186 17.15 -10.07 -3.06
N ARG A 187 16.75 -8.91 -3.56
CA ARG A 187 17.67 -7.92 -4.11
C ARG A 187 17.61 -6.65 -3.29
N VAL A 188 18.76 -6.02 -3.13
CA VAL A 188 18.86 -4.68 -2.54
C VAL A 188 19.37 -3.75 -3.62
N VAL A 189 18.56 -2.77 -4.01
CA VAL A 189 18.90 -1.80 -5.03
C VAL A 189 19.16 -0.44 -4.41
N THR A 190 20.29 0.16 -4.76
CA THR A 190 20.63 1.55 -4.40
C THR A 190 20.70 2.37 -5.68
N VAL A 191 19.89 3.44 -5.76
CA VAL A 191 19.97 4.39 -6.87
C VAL A 191 20.99 5.46 -6.53
N THR A 192 22.01 5.61 -7.38
CA THR A 192 23.13 6.54 -7.21
C THR A 192 22.94 7.81 -8.05
N ASN A 193 23.76 8.82 -7.79
CA ASN A 193 23.79 10.11 -8.52
C ASN A 193 22.49 10.95 -8.44
N GLU A 194 21.60 10.63 -7.48
CA GLU A 194 20.47 11.50 -7.13
C GLU A 194 20.82 12.36 -5.90
N LYS A 195 21.39 11.72 -4.87
CA LYS A 195 21.82 12.37 -3.62
C LYS A 195 23.22 11.89 -3.23
N PRO A 196 24.03 12.71 -2.55
CA PRO A 196 25.25 12.20 -1.95
C PRO A 196 24.89 11.16 -0.89
N LEU A 197 25.19 9.90 -1.17
CA LEU A 197 25.09 8.81 -0.20
C LEU A 197 26.39 8.70 0.57
N ASP A 198 26.34 8.57 1.91
CA ASP A 198 27.52 8.26 2.68
C ASP A 198 27.95 6.82 2.40
N SER A 199 28.91 6.65 1.52
CA SER A 199 29.42 5.34 1.02
C SER A 199 29.97 4.43 2.14
N ARG A 200 30.25 4.96 3.35
CA ARG A 200 30.71 4.17 4.49
C ARG A 200 29.65 3.22 5.02
N HIS A 201 28.38 3.46 4.72
CA HIS A 201 27.23 2.65 5.16
C HIS A 201 26.56 2.01 3.95
N SER A 202 27.33 1.39 3.10
CA SER A 202 26.88 0.79 1.86
C SER A 202 25.87 -0.35 2.06
N GLY A 203 25.17 -0.74 1.00
CA GLY A 203 24.31 -1.93 0.98
C GLY A 203 24.98 -3.21 1.49
N ARG A 204 26.33 -3.27 1.50
CA ARG A 204 27.10 -4.39 2.08
C ARG A 204 26.87 -4.59 3.57
N GLU A 205 26.72 -3.51 4.35
CA GLU A 205 26.43 -3.65 5.79
C GLU A 205 24.99 -4.12 6.00
N LEU A 206 24.04 -3.66 5.16
CA LEU A 206 22.70 -4.19 5.15
C LEU A 206 22.69 -5.69 4.77
N ALA A 207 23.44 -6.09 3.74
CA ALA A 207 23.56 -7.49 3.35
C ALA A 207 24.08 -8.38 4.50
N LYS A 208 25.08 -7.91 5.26
CA LYS A 208 25.57 -8.63 6.44
C LYS A 208 24.52 -8.74 7.53
N ASN A 209 23.70 -7.69 7.73
CA ASN A 209 22.59 -7.74 8.67
C ASN A 209 21.54 -8.78 8.23
N LEU A 210 21.10 -8.73 6.98
CA LEU A 210 20.14 -9.69 6.41
C LEU A 210 20.67 -11.14 6.42
N ALA A 211 21.95 -11.35 6.17
CA ALA A 211 22.57 -12.67 6.28
C ALA A 211 22.46 -13.28 7.69
N ARG A 212 22.46 -12.46 8.74
CA ARG A 212 22.23 -12.94 10.12
C ARG A 212 20.79 -13.41 10.36
N HIS A 213 19.84 -12.98 9.51
CA HIS A 213 18.46 -13.47 9.46
C HIS A 213 18.30 -14.64 8.48
N GLY A 214 19.41 -15.16 7.92
CA GLY A 214 19.39 -16.25 6.94
C GLY A 214 18.99 -15.81 5.54
N ILE A 215 18.99 -14.50 5.26
CA ILE A 215 18.57 -13.92 3.99
C ILE A 215 19.81 -13.59 3.16
N GLU A 216 20.00 -14.32 2.05
CA GLU A 216 21.02 -13.99 1.06
C GLU A 216 20.48 -12.95 0.07
N VAL A 217 21.29 -11.91 -0.22
CA VAL A 217 20.86 -10.82 -1.08
C VAL A 217 21.83 -10.60 -2.23
N VAL A 218 21.27 -10.19 -3.37
CA VAL A 218 22.02 -9.60 -4.49
C VAL A 218 22.02 -8.08 -4.31
N LEU A 219 23.19 -7.47 -4.38
CA LEU A 219 23.37 -6.02 -4.29
C LEU A 219 23.49 -5.42 -5.68
N ASP A 220 22.63 -4.46 -5.99
CA ASP A 220 22.67 -3.73 -7.25
C ASP A 220 22.78 -2.22 -6.99
N GLU A 221 23.64 -1.57 -7.74
CA GLU A 221 23.78 -0.11 -7.78
C GLU A 221 23.40 0.38 -9.17
N ILE A 222 22.51 1.33 -9.27
CA ILE A 222 21.99 1.86 -10.53
C ILE A 222 22.18 3.37 -10.56
N ASP A 223 22.79 3.87 -11.62
CA ASP A 223 22.85 5.29 -11.87
C ASP A 223 21.46 5.84 -12.26
N ALA A 224 20.99 6.90 -11.60
CA ALA A 224 19.73 7.53 -11.93
C ALA A 224 19.72 8.13 -13.35
N GLU A 225 20.91 8.45 -13.93
CA GLU A 225 21.01 9.14 -15.25
C GLU A 225 20.12 10.37 -15.37
N ARG A 226 19.90 11.08 -14.26
CA ARG A 226 18.98 12.22 -14.12
C ARG A 226 17.49 11.87 -14.33
N LYS A 227 17.11 10.60 -14.37
CA LYS A 227 15.72 10.18 -14.42
C LYS A 227 15.08 10.27 -13.03
N PRO A 228 13.75 10.47 -12.95
CA PRO A 228 13.02 10.34 -11.69
C PRO A 228 13.21 8.95 -11.07
N ILE A 229 13.33 8.89 -9.75
CA ILE A 229 13.61 7.62 -9.03
C ILE A 229 12.49 6.59 -9.20
N ASP A 230 11.25 7.03 -9.25
CA ASP A 230 10.09 6.16 -9.51
C ASP A 230 10.16 5.49 -10.88
N GLU A 231 10.64 6.19 -11.92
CA GLU A 231 10.86 5.61 -13.24
C GLU A 231 12.01 4.59 -13.23
N VAL A 232 13.12 4.92 -12.54
CA VAL A 232 14.27 4.01 -12.39
C VAL A 232 13.86 2.74 -11.66
N LEU A 233 13.19 2.85 -10.52
CA LEU A 233 12.73 1.71 -9.74
C LEU A 233 11.66 0.90 -10.51
N THR A 234 10.73 1.57 -11.20
CA THR A 234 9.73 0.91 -12.05
C THR A 234 10.39 0.06 -13.13
N SER A 235 11.37 0.64 -13.86
CA SER A 235 12.10 -0.08 -14.89
C SER A 235 12.86 -1.28 -14.32
N TYR A 236 13.49 -1.08 -13.15
CA TYR A 236 14.25 -2.13 -12.49
C TYR A 236 13.37 -3.30 -12.06
N VAL A 237 12.27 -3.05 -11.34
CA VAL A 237 11.41 -4.13 -10.84
C VAL A 237 10.77 -4.93 -11.97
N LEU A 238 10.40 -4.27 -13.07
CA LEU A 238 9.83 -4.94 -14.23
C LEU A 238 10.87 -5.79 -14.99
N SER A 239 12.10 -5.27 -15.19
CA SER A 239 13.15 -5.98 -15.92
C SER A 239 13.71 -7.18 -15.16
N HIS A 240 13.68 -7.15 -13.82
CA HIS A 240 14.17 -8.25 -12.98
C HIS A 240 13.06 -9.19 -12.49
N GLY A 241 11.83 -9.01 -12.94
CA GLY A 241 10.71 -9.87 -12.56
C GLY A 241 10.41 -9.87 -11.06
N ILE A 242 10.57 -8.72 -10.41
CA ILE A 242 10.29 -8.55 -8.99
C ILE A 242 8.78 -8.69 -8.72
N ASP A 243 8.43 -9.39 -7.65
CA ASP A 243 7.06 -9.59 -7.22
C ASP A 243 6.62 -8.50 -6.22
N VAL A 244 7.52 -8.05 -5.35
CA VAL A 244 7.25 -7.02 -4.33
C VAL A 244 8.42 -6.06 -4.23
N LEU A 245 8.14 -4.76 -4.24
CA LEU A 245 9.10 -3.71 -3.88
C LEU A 245 8.90 -3.31 -2.42
N VAL A 246 9.97 -3.25 -1.65
CA VAL A 246 10.01 -2.76 -0.28
C VAL A 246 10.74 -1.42 -0.25
N MET A 247 10.12 -0.38 0.28
CA MET A 247 10.76 0.92 0.37
C MET A 247 10.25 1.75 1.56
N GLY A 248 11.13 2.63 2.04
CA GLY A 248 10.73 3.67 2.98
C GLY A 248 9.85 4.71 2.31
N ALA A 249 8.81 5.14 2.98
CA ALA A 249 8.01 6.26 2.56
C ALA A 249 8.63 7.57 3.08
N TYR A 250 8.86 8.53 2.18
CA TYR A 250 9.21 9.91 2.53
C TYR A 250 10.45 10.08 3.46
N GLY A 251 11.61 9.63 3.01
CA GLY A 251 12.87 9.63 3.77
C GLY A 251 13.46 10.99 4.15
N THR A 252 12.93 12.11 3.66
CA THR A 252 13.38 13.46 4.03
C THR A 252 12.41 14.12 4.99
N PRO A 253 12.88 14.60 6.18
CA PRO A 253 12.05 15.37 7.10
C PRO A 253 11.80 16.76 6.51
N ARG A 254 10.78 16.93 5.72
CA ARG A 254 10.25 18.25 5.39
C ARG A 254 8.83 18.34 5.91
N TRP A 255 8.71 19.05 7.02
CA TRP A 255 7.54 19.67 7.61
C TRP A 255 6.25 19.54 6.77
N ARG A 256 5.16 19.26 7.43
CA ARG A 256 3.74 19.11 7.06
C ARG A 256 3.17 19.96 5.91
N GLU A 257 3.99 20.68 5.16
CA GLU A 257 3.59 21.55 4.07
C GLU A 257 4.30 21.16 2.76
N PHE A 258 3.60 20.42 1.91
CA PHE A 258 3.66 20.47 0.43
C PHE A 258 4.93 20.04 -0.34
N VAL A 259 5.82 19.19 0.15
CA VAL A 259 6.75 18.54 -0.80
C VAL A 259 6.82 17.04 -0.52
N LEU A 260 5.88 16.31 -1.05
CA LEU A 260 5.89 14.86 -1.19
C LEU A 260 7.12 14.44 -2.00
N GLY A 261 7.94 13.52 -1.49
CA GLY A 261 9.06 12.99 -2.25
C GLY A 261 8.56 12.39 -3.56
N GLY A 262 9.04 12.91 -4.70
CA GLY A 262 8.53 12.55 -6.03
C GLY A 262 8.45 11.04 -6.25
N ALA A 263 9.46 10.29 -5.80
CA ALA A 263 9.52 8.84 -5.94
C ALA A 263 8.38 8.10 -5.21
N THR A 264 8.09 8.44 -3.93
CA THR A 264 7.01 7.77 -3.19
C THR A 264 5.66 8.04 -3.81
N ARG A 265 5.40 9.30 -4.19
CA ARG A 265 4.12 9.69 -4.80
C ARG A 265 3.93 9.08 -6.18
N GLY A 266 4.97 9.06 -7.02
CA GLY A 266 4.93 8.44 -8.34
C GLY A 266 4.60 6.95 -8.25
N LEU A 267 5.30 6.21 -7.36
CA LEU A 267 5.07 4.80 -7.15
C LEU A 267 3.74 4.48 -6.44
N LEU A 268 3.27 5.36 -5.55
CA LEU A 268 1.97 5.20 -4.90
C LEU A 268 0.82 5.40 -5.88
N SER A 269 0.93 6.37 -6.79
CA SER A 269 -0.10 6.67 -7.79
C SER A 269 -0.22 5.59 -8.85
N LYS A 270 0.89 4.94 -9.21
CA LYS A 270 0.92 3.90 -10.26
C LYS A 270 1.93 2.81 -9.89
N PRO A 271 1.61 1.96 -8.91
CA PRO A 271 2.50 0.90 -8.49
C PRO A 271 2.71 -0.13 -9.61
N PRO A 272 3.97 -0.38 -10.06
CA PRO A 272 4.26 -1.35 -11.11
C PRO A 272 4.10 -2.80 -10.64
N VAL A 273 4.31 -3.01 -9.36
CA VAL A 273 4.18 -4.27 -8.60
C VAL A 273 3.63 -3.93 -7.22
N PRO A 274 3.20 -4.87 -6.39
CA PRO A 274 2.94 -4.63 -4.97
C PRO A 274 4.10 -3.90 -4.29
N ILE A 275 3.80 -2.86 -3.51
CA ILE A 275 4.83 -2.07 -2.82
C ILE A 275 4.54 -2.04 -1.32
N LEU A 276 5.48 -2.53 -0.53
CA LEU A 276 5.45 -2.37 0.92
C LEU A 276 6.10 -1.04 1.30
N PHE A 277 5.31 -0.15 1.85
CA PHE A 277 5.75 1.11 2.42
C PHE A 277 5.83 1.05 3.94
N SER A 278 6.87 1.69 4.50
CA SER A 278 6.99 1.97 5.94
C SER A 278 7.52 3.38 6.18
N HIS A 279 7.07 4.01 7.27
CA HIS A 279 7.46 5.37 7.65
C HIS A 279 8.02 5.43 9.07
#